data_61c960953ef005e37d7868b542a2b722
#
_entry.id   61c960953ef005e37d7868b542a2b722
#
_cell.length_a   1.000
_cell.length_b   1.000
_cell.length_c   1.000
_cell.angle_alpha   90.00
_cell.angle_beta   90.00
_cell.angle_gamma   90.00
#
_symmetry.space_group_name_H-M   'P 1'
#
loop_
_entity.id
_entity.type
_entity.pdbx_description
1 polymer ?
#
loop_
_entity_poly.entity_id
_entity_poly.type
_entity_poly.pdbx_seq_one_letter_code
_entity_poly.pdbx_strand_id
1 'polypeptide(L)'
;RKAAGQDTIVFGTIGAIRGLRECELTLETIVKETLDQVKVLLSTDKIDALLFETYYDQEEIRAVLTEARKLTDLPIITNISLLEAGITQNGEKVTDALSTLVNLGADIVGLNCHLGPYHMIKSLKQVPLFAQSYLSAYPNASLLQLTQTINGNEYRFRKNSAYFEQSAKLLVEEGVRLIGGCCGTTPEHIRAIKKGIKDLKPVKRKVITPLPAEEELVRVAHNEPTIVDKVKKQVTIIAELDPPKHLNVDKFIEGAKAIDKKNIEAITLADNSLASTRICNLAAATLLKEHISTPTLLHLTCRDHNLIGLQSRLMGFDLLGINNVLALTGDPSKLGDFPGATSVYDMTSLKLIPFIKQLNEGLGYNGASLKKTTNFTVAA
;
A
#
# COMPACT_ATOMS: atom_id res chain seq x y z
N ARG A 1 -30.85 16.42 8.46
CA ARG A 1 -31.34 17.52 9.33
C ARG A 1 -32.55 17.09 10.13
N LYS A 2 -33.58 16.48 9.51
CA LYS A 2 -34.83 16.09 10.23
C LYS A 2 -34.55 15.16 11.42
N ALA A 3 -33.65 14.17 11.26
CA ALA A 3 -33.23 13.23 12.31
C ALA A 3 -32.23 13.84 13.30
N ALA A 4 -31.42 14.79 12.86
CA ALA A 4 -30.36 15.41 13.67
C ALA A 4 -30.88 16.48 14.63
N GLY A 5 -32.06 17.09 14.37
CA GLY A 5 -32.55 18.24 15.12
C GLY A 5 -31.73 19.50 14.86
N GLN A 6 -31.83 20.47 15.75
CA GLN A 6 -31.16 21.80 15.61
C GLN A 6 -29.76 21.82 16.25
N ASP A 7 -29.52 20.98 17.27
CA ASP A 7 -28.28 21.01 18.06
C ASP A 7 -27.14 20.16 17.45
N THR A 8 -27.45 19.41 16.41
CA THR A 8 -26.44 18.55 15.75
C THR A 8 -25.97 19.18 14.46
N ILE A 9 -24.64 19.34 14.34
CA ILE A 9 -24.01 19.83 13.11
C ILE A 9 -24.10 18.72 12.04
N VAL A 10 -24.54 19.09 10.84
CA VAL A 10 -24.68 18.18 9.70
C VAL A 10 -23.67 18.52 8.63
N PHE A 11 -22.81 17.59 8.29
CA PHE A 11 -21.84 17.75 7.21
C PHE A 11 -22.40 17.21 5.88
N GLY A 12 -22.21 17.96 4.80
CA GLY A 12 -22.34 17.46 3.45
C GLY A 12 -21.03 16.78 3.06
N THR A 13 -21.03 15.46 2.94
CA THR A 13 -19.81 14.67 2.73
C THR A 13 -19.61 14.30 1.27
N ILE A 14 -18.38 14.46 0.77
CA ILE A 14 -17.95 14.12 -0.58
C ILE A 14 -16.62 13.36 -0.48
N GLY A 15 -16.59 12.15 -1.06
CA GLY A 15 -15.38 11.33 -1.15
C GLY A 15 -14.58 11.60 -2.42
N ALA A 16 -13.32 11.16 -2.44
CA ALA A 16 -12.45 11.23 -3.59
C ALA A 16 -12.95 10.37 -4.76
N ILE A 17 -12.71 10.81 -5.97
CA ILE A 17 -12.93 10.04 -7.20
C ILE A 17 -11.66 9.23 -7.54
N ARG A 18 -10.46 9.84 -7.41
CA ARG A 18 -9.19 9.13 -7.49
C ARG A 18 -8.94 8.37 -6.19
N GLY A 19 -9.16 7.05 -6.22
CA GLY A 19 -8.85 6.17 -5.10
C GLY A 19 -7.43 5.57 -5.21
N LEU A 20 -7.24 4.38 -4.64
CA LEU A 20 -6.01 3.58 -4.77
C LEU A 20 -5.89 2.84 -6.11
N ARG A 21 -6.90 2.92 -6.97
CA ARG A 21 -6.90 2.31 -8.30
C ARG A 21 -6.65 3.37 -9.36
N GLU A 22 -6.08 2.94 -10.49
CA GLU A 22 -5.93 3.79 -11.68
C GLU A 22 -7.30 4.40 -12.06
N CYS A 23 -7.31 5.70 -12.27
CA CYS A 23 -8.47 6.46 -12.70
C CYS A 23 -8.15 7.12 -14.06
N GLU A 24 -8.93 6.80 -15.07
CA GLU A 24 -8.74 7.32 -16.43
C GLU A 24 -9.29 8.75 -16.61
N LEU A 25 -10.03 9.27 -15.63
CA LEU A 25 -10.62 10.60 -15.70
C LEU A 25 -9.56 11.69 -15.56
N THR A 26 -9.72 12.76 -16.36
CA THR A 26 -8.89 13.95 -16.24
C THR A 26 -9.20 14.70 -14.94
N LEU A 27 -8.23 15.43 -14.41
CA LEU A 27 -8.43 16.25 -13.21
C LEU A 27 -9.58 17.26 -13.39
N GLU A 28 -9.69 17.86 -14.58
CA GLU A 28 -10.79 18.81 -14.89
C GLU A 28 -12.17 18.14 -14.80
N THR A 29 -12.31 16.93 -15.32
CA THR A 29 -13.56 16.16 -15.21
C THR A 29 -13.89 15.85 -13.76
N ILE A 30 -12.91 15.40 -12.98
CA ILE A 30 -13.05 15.08 -11.57
C ILE A 30 -13.52 16.31 -10.76
N VAL A 31 -12.84 17.44 -10.94
CA VAL A 31 -13.19 18.69 -10.29
C VAL A 31 -14.63 19.09 -10.64
N LYS A 32 -15.00 19.04 -11.92
CA LYS A 32 -16.35 19.35 -12.38
C LYS A 32 -17.41 18.48 -11.69
N GLU A 33 -17.24 17.15 -11.72
CA GLU A 33 -18.20 16.22 -11.11
C GLU A 33 -18.29 16.41 -9.59
N THR A 34 -17.19 16.69 -8.93
CA THR A 34 -17.16 16.98 -7.48
C THR A 34 -17.88 18.30 -7.18
N LEU A 35 -17.66 19.34 -7.96
CA LEU A 35 -18.33 20.64 -7.77
C LEU A 35 -19.83 20.56 -8.05
N ASP A 36 -20.27 19.71 -8.95
CA ASP A 36 -21.71 19.50 -9.18
C ASP A 36 -22.36 18.84 -7.93
N GLN A 37 -21.68 17.92 -7.26
CA GLN A 37 -22.13 17.38 -5.95
C GLN A 37 -22.15 18.48 -4.88
N VAL A 38 -21.11 19.33 -4.80
CA VAL A 38 -21.05 20.48 -3.87
C VAL A 38 -22.27 21.38 -4.07
N LYS A 39 -22.59 21.78 -5.30
CA LYS A 39 -23.74 22.64 -5.62
C LYS A 39 -25.07 22.02 -5.17
N VAL A 40 -25.23 20.70 -5.40
CA VAL A 40 -26.44 19.99 -4.93
C VAL A 40 -26.54 20.02 -3.40
N LEU A 41 -25.46 19.76 -2.68
CA LEU A 41 -25.46 19.82 -1.20
C LEU A 41 -25.79 21.23 -0.70
N LEU A 42 -25.18 22.26 -1.27
CA LEU A 42 -25.40 23.65 -0.89
C LEU A 42 -26.85 24.10 -1.18
N SER A 43 -27.45 23.63 -2.28
CA SER A 43 -28.83 24.00 -2.64
C SER A 43 -29.89 23.49 -1.66
N THR A 44 -29.52 22.56 -0.78
CA THR A 44 -30.45 21.98 0.21
C THR A 44 -30.71 22.88 1.42
N ASP A 45 -29.82 23.84 1.74
CA ASP A 45 -29.79 24.65 2.96
C ASP A 45 -29.87 23.81 4.27
N LYS A 46 -29.45 22.56 4.23
CA LYS A 46 -29.58 21.59 5.34
C LYS A 46 -28.26 21.14 5.94
N ILE A 47 -27.15 21.59 5.39
CA ILE A 47 -25.80 21.28 5.87
C ILE A 47 -25.22 22.52 6.57
N ASP A 48 -24.35 22.27 7.54
CA ASP A 48 -23.65 23.30 8.31
C ASP A 48 -22.18 23.43 7.88
N ALA A 49 -21.64 22.43 7.20
CA ALA A 49 -20.29 22.41 6.68
C ALA A 49 -20.16 21.41 5.53
N LEU A 50 -19.11 21.55 4.71
CA LEU A 50 -18.68 20.55 3.75
C LEU A 50 -17.57 19.71 4.35
N LEU A 51 -17.59 18.40 4.07
CA LEU A 51 -16.55 17.46 4.44
C LEU A 51 -16.05 16.74 3.20
N PHE A 52 -14.83 17.05 2.78
CA PHE A 52 -14.07 16.26 1.81
C PHE A 52 -13.27 15.20 2.55
N GLU A 53 -13.52 13.92 2.31
CA GLU A 53 -12.88 12.85 3.07
C GLU A 53 -12.38 11.69 2.20
N THR A 54 -11.36 11.00 2.69
CA THR A 54 -10.73 9.83 2.06
C THR A 54 -10.03 10.18 0.73
N TYR A 55 -9.40 11.34 0.68
CA TYR A 55 -8.57 11.76 -0.44
C TYR A 55 -7.15 11.21 -0.29
N TYR A 56 -6.73 10.38 -1.24
CA TYR A 56 -5.36 9.88 -1.35
C TYR A 56 -4.50 10.77 -2.24
N ASP A 57 -5.09 11.29 -3.31
CA ASP A 57 -4.42 12.14 -4.31
C ASP A 57 -4.43 13.60 -3.87
N GLN A 58 -3.22 14.16 -3.70
CA GLN A 58 -3.06 15.56 -3.24
C GLN A 58 -3.41 16.56 -4.33
N GLU A 59 -3.25 16.22 -5.61
CA GLU A 59 -3.62 17.08 -6.73
C GLU A 59 -5.15 17.25 -6.80
N GLU A 60 -5.88 16.14 -6.64
CA GLU A 60 -7.34 16.15 -6.63
C GLU A 60 -7.89 17.02 -5.52
N ILE A 61 -7.50 16.78 -4.24
CA ILE A 61 -8.07 17.53 -3.11
C ILE A 61 -7.74 19.02 -3.17
N ARG A 62 -6.54 19.40 -3.63
CA ARG A 62 -6.13 20.80 -3.78
C ARG A 62 -6.98 21.50 -4.84
N ALA A 63 -7.17 20.88 -6.00
CA ALA A 63 -8.00 21.44 -7.07
C ALA A 63 -9.47 21.57 -6.63
N VAL A 64 -10.03 20.52 -6.04
CA VAL A 64 -11.40 20.52 -5.53
C VAL A 64 -11.61 21.57 -4.45
N LEU A 65 -10.72 21.67 -3.45
CA LEU A 65 -10.82 22.65 -2.37
C LEU A 65 -10.78 24.08 -2.90
N THR A 66 -9.83 24.36 -3.82
CA THR A 66 -9.66 25.69 -4.41
C THR A 66 -10.94 26.17 -5.10
N GLU A 67 -11.59 25.29 -5.85
CA GLU A 67 -12.82 25.65 -6.56
C GLU A 67 -14.06 25.64 -5.64
N ALA A 68 -14.14 24.70 -4.69
CA ALA A 68 -15.24 24.62 -3.74
C ALA A 68 -15.29 25.86 -2.82
N ARG A 69 -14.13 26.38 -2.40
CA ARG A 69 -14.06 27.59 -1.56
C ARG A 69 -14.68 28.82 -2.22
N LYS A 70 -14.66 28.90 -3.55
CA LYS A 70 -15.30 29.99 -4.29
C LYS A 70 -16.83 29.94 -4.26
N LEU A 71 -17.41 28.78 -3.93
CA LEU A 71 -18.86 28.55 -3.99
C LEU A 71 -19.58 28.79 -2.65
N THR A 72 -18.85 28.83 -1.52
CA THR A 72 -19.49 28.89 -0.19
C THR A 72 -18.57 29.44 0.88
N ASP A 73 -19.18 30.14 1.86
CA ASP A 73 -18.55 30.58 3.09
C ASP A 73 -18.73 29.56 4.24
N LEU A 74 -19.44 28.47 4.03
CA LEU A 74 -19.57 27.41 5.02
C LEU A 74 -18.20 26.84 5.39
N PRO A 75 -18.01 26.38 6.63
CA PRO A 75 -16.79 25.68 7.01
C PRO A 75 -16.52 24.50 6.09
N ILE A 76 -15.26 24.38 5.65
CA ILE A 76 -14.78 23.25 4.84
C ILE A 76 -13.78 22.42 5.65
N ILE A 77 -14.10 21.15 5.81
CA ILE A 77 -13.26 20.14 6.43
C ILE A 77 -12.61 19.31 5.32
N THR A 78 -11.29 19.15 5.35
CA THR A 78 -10.57 18.31 4.39
C THR A 78 -9.78 17.23 5.12
N ASN A 79 -10.12 15.98 4.86
CA ASN A 79 -9.43 14.83 5.42
C ASN A 79 -8.73 14.03 4.32
N ILE A 80 -7.42 13.90 4.43
CA ILE A 80 -6.61 13.03 3.57
C ILE A 80 -6.44 11.66 4.18
N SER A 81 -6.24 10.67 3.32
CA SER A 81 -6.00 9.28 3.72
C SER A 81 -4.56 8.91 3.45
N LEU A 82 -3.89 8.33 4.43
CA LEU A 82 -2.49 7.92 4.34
C LEU A 82 -2.40 6.39 4.28
N LEU A 83 -1.54 5.86 3.41
CA LEU A 83 -1.20 4.43 3.39
C LEU A 83 -0.20 4.08 4.47
N GLU A 84 0.71 5.00 4.76
CA GLU A 84 1.76 4.89 5.78
C GLU A 84 1.75 6.11 6.70
N ALA A 85 2.22 5.93 7.95
CA ALA A 85 2.20 7.02 8.92
C ALA A 85 3.14 8.16 8.52
N GLY A 86 2.59 9.36 8.35
CA GLY A 86 3.34 10.59 8.15
C GLY A 86 3.61 10.97 6.70
N ILE A 87 3.27 10.12 5.73
CA ILE A 87 3.56 10.34 4.31
C ILE A 87 2.30 10.08 3.48
N THR A 88 2.04 10.93 2.49
CA THR A 88 0.96 10.76 1.52
C THR A 88 1.33 9.69 0.48
N GLN A 89 0.36 9.25 -0.30
CA GLN A 89 0.59 8.30 -1.40
C GLN A 89 1.66 8.81 -2.40
N ASN A 90 1.77 10.11 -2.57
CA ASN A 90 2.72 10.72 -3.52
C ASN A 90 4.09 11.03 -2.87
N GLY A 91 4.37 10.54 -1.66
CA GLY A 91 5.64 10.74 -0.95
C GLY A 91 5.79 12.11 -0.26
N GLU A 92 4.75 12.95 -0.25
CA GLU A 92 4.76 14.24 0.44
C GLU A 92 4.57 14.04 1.96
N LYS A 93 5.26 14.81 2.78
CA LYS A 93 5.06 14.79 4.23
C LYS A 93 3.66 15.28 4.59
N VAL A 94 3.02 14.60 5.54
CA VAL A 94 1.66 14.96 6.00
C VAL A 94 1.59 16.41 6.48
N THR A 95 2.65 16.93 7.08
CA THR A 95 2.73 18.33 7.53
C THR A 95 2.59 19.31 6.37
N ASP A 96 3.30 19.04 5.27
CA ASP A 96 3.31 19.91 4.09
C ASP A 96 1.96 19.83 3.35
N ALA A 97 1.42 18.61 3.23
CA ALA A 97 0.12 18.37 2.63
C ALA A 97 -1.00 19.12 3.38
N LEU A 98 -1.07 18.98 4.71
CA LEU A 98 -2.07 19.68 5.52
C LEU A 98 -1.87 21.19 5.54
N SER A 99 -0.60 21.66 5.59
CA SER A 99 -0.29 23.12 5.52
C SER A 99 -0.78 23.70 4.20
N THR A 100 -0.61 22.99 3.10
CA THR A 100 -1.11 23.44 1.78
C THR A 100 -2.65 23.58 1.79
N LEU A 101 -3.36 22.59 2.36
CA LEU A 101 -4.83 22.67 2.45
C LEU A 101 -5.32 23.83 3.33
N VAL A 102 -4.61 24.14 4.43
CA VAL A 102 -4.89 25.33 5.25
C VAL A 102 -4.73 26.60 4.43
N ASN A 103 -3.65 26.72 3.67
CA ASN A 103 -3.38 27.89 2.82
C ASN A 103 -4.41 28.04 1.67
N LEU A 104 -5.03 26.93 1.23
CA LEU A 104 -6.10 26.93 0.24
C LEU A 104 -7.50 27.22 0.85
N GLY A 105 -7.58 27.47 2.15
CA GLY A 105 -8.80 27.92 2.82
C GLY A 105 -9.62 26.82 3.48
N ALA A 106 -9.02 25.69 3.84
CA ALA A 106 -9.68 24.70 4.69
C ALA A 106 -9.75 25.18 6.15
N ASP A 107 -10.95 25.17 6.74
CA ASP A 107 -11.20 25.56 8.13
C ASP A 107 -10.76 24.45 9.11
N ILE A 108 -10.84 23.20 8.68
CA ILE A 108 -10.37 22.04 9.42
C ILE A 108 -9.63 21.11 8.44
N VAL A 109 -8.45 20.66 8.84
CA VAL A 109 -7.66 19.70 8.07
C VAL A 109 -7.34 18.48 8.91
N GLY A 110 -7.20 17.31 8.30
CA GLY A 110 -6.88 16.13 9.08
C GLY A 110 -6.77 14.83 8.30
N LEU A 111 -6.94 13.75 9.04
CA LEU A 111 -6.75 12.39 8.54
C LEU A 111 -8.01 11.56 8.76
N ASN A 112 -8.37 10.73 7.77
CA ASN A 112 -9.41 9.73 7.95
C ASN A 112 -9.10 8.44 7.21
N CYS A 113 -9.76 7.38 7.63
CA CYS A 113 -9.71 6.06 7.03
C CYS A 113 -8.30 5.44 6.97
N HIS A 114 -8.18 4.26 6.41
CA HIS A 114 -6.99 3.42 6.21
C HIS A 114 -6.19 3.14 7.50
N LEU A 115 -5.74 4.16 8.20
CA LEU A 115 -4.97 4.04 9.44
C LEU A 115 -5.88 3.90 10.68
N GLY A 116 -5.43 3.08 11.64
CA GLY A 116 -6.01 3.04 12.98
C GLY A 116 -5.46 4.18 13.88
N PRO A 117 -5.99 4.32 15.12
CA PRO A 117 -5.64 5.41 16.01
C PRO A 117 -4.14 5.60 16.24
N TYR A 118 -3.39 4.52 16.44
CA TYR A 118 -1.94 4.57 16.70
C TYR A 118 -1.17 5.28 15.57
N HIS A 119 -1.40 4.88 14.33
CA HIS A 119 -0.69 5.43 13.18
C HIS A 119 -1.14 6.85 12.84
N MET A 120 -2.43 7.19 13.08
CA MET A 120 -2.89 8.57 12.96
C MET A 120 -2.25 9.49 13.99
N ILE A 121 -2.19 9.07 15.26
CA ILE A 121 -1.50 9.82 16.32
C ILE A 121 -0.02 10.02 15.94
N LYS A 122 0.65 8.94 15.49
CA LYS A 122 2.04 9.00 15.03
C LYS A 122 2.23 10.02 13.90
N SER A 123 1.31 10.06 12.93
CA SER A 123 1.33 11.04 11.84
C SER A 123 1.12 12.47 12.35
N LEU A 124 0.15 12.66 13.24
CA LEU A 124 -0.20 13.98 13.75
C LEU A 124 0.85 14.58 14.68
N LYS A 125 1.70 13.77 15.33
CA LYS A 125 2.82 14.26 16.17
C LYS A 125 3.75 15.23 15.46
N GLN A 126 3.90 15.12 14.16
CA GLN A 126 4.74 16.00 13.36
C GLN A 126 4.00 17.22 12.78
N VAL A 127 2.68 17.26 12.89
CA VAL A 127 1.86 18.36 12.34
C VAL A 127 1.73 19.48 13.37
N PRO A 128 2.05 20.76 13.03
CA PRO A 128 1.89 21.86 13.96
C PRO A 128 0.42 22.19 14.24
N LEU A 129 0.17 22.95 15.27
CA LEU A 129 -1.13 23.63 15.42
C LEU A 129 -1.18 24.81 14.45
N PHE A 130 -2.23 24.86 13.65
CA PHE A 130 -2.43 25.96 12.72
C PHE A 130 -3.16 27.13 13.40
N ALA A 131 -2.77 28.36 13.07
CA ALA A 131 -3.40 29.56 13.62
C ALA A 131 -4.81 29.79 13.06
N GLN A 132 -5.04 29.38 11.81
CA GLN A 132 -6.27 29.65 11.06
C GLN A 132 -7.11 28.40 10.78
N SER A 133 -6.71 27.24 11.27
CA SER A 133 -7.40 25.97 11.02
C SER A 133 -7.29 25.04 12.20
N TYR A 134 -8.17 24.06 12.29
CA TYR A 134 -8.17 23.04 13.32
C TYR A 134 -7.81 21.67 12.76
N LEU A 135 -7.43 20.74 13.64
CA LEU A 135 -7.11 19.36 13.25
C LEU A 135 -8.30 18.42 13.48
N SER A 136 -8.47 17.49 12.54
CA SER A 136 -9.43 16.39 12.63
C SER A 136 -8.78 15.02 12.50
N ALA A 137 -9.41 14.00 13.11
CA ALA A 137 -8.97 12.61 13.00
C ALA A 137 -10.14 11.63 13.08
N TYR A 138 -10.33 10.80 12.02
CA TYR A 138 -11.36 9.76 11.96
C TYR A 138 -10.70 8.40 11.67
N PRO A 139 -10.11 7.76 12.69
CA PRO A 139 -9.42 6.48 12.51
C PRO A 139 -10.37 5.32 12.26
N ASN A 140 -9.88 4.29 11.59
CA ASN A 140 -10.54 2.99 11.47
C ASN A 140 -10.54 2.24 12.79
N ALA A 141 -11.58 1.43 13.03
CA ALA A 141 -11.70 0.67 14.27
C ALA A 141 -10.60 -0.40 14.43
N SER A 142 -10.30 -1.13 13.39
CA SER A 142 -9.21 -2.11 13.32
C SER A 142 -9.11 -2.71 11.91
N LEU A 143 -8.14 -3.60 11.70
CA LEU A 143 -8.16 -4.52 10.57
C LEU A 143 -9.29 -5.53 10.74
N LEU A 144 -9.85 -5.98 9.61
CA LEU A 144 -10.83 -7.06 9.57
C LEU A 144 -10.21 -8.34 10.15
N GLN A 145 -10.92 -8.97 11.06
CA GLN A 145 -10.54 -10.27 11.63
C GLN A 145 -11.51 -11.33 11.11
N LEU A 146 -10.96 -12.44 10.63
CA LEU A 146 -11.75 -13.63 10.31
C LEU A 146 -12.29 -14.23 11.61
N THR A 147 -13.60 -14.30 11.73
CA THR A 147 -14.26 -14.88 12.90
C THR A 147 -15.09 -16.07 12.44
N GLN A 148 -14.88 -17.22 13.06
CA GLN A 148 -15.72 -18.40 12.82
C GLN A 148 -17.08 -18.19 13.50
N THR A 149 -18.15 -18.29 12.73
CA THR A 149 -19.54 -18.20 13.21
C THR A 149 -20.31 -19.47 12.85
N ILE A 150 -21.50 -19.62 13.41
CA ILE A 150 -22.39 -20.76 13.11
C ILE A 150 -22.73 -20.84 11.60
N ASN A 151 -22.69 -19.68 10.91
CA ASN A 151 -22.99 -19.58 9.47
C ASN A 151 -21.73 -19.63 8.58
N GLY A 152 -20.57 -19.99 9.15
CA GLY A 152 -19.28 -20.02 8.44
C GLY A 152 -18.31 -18.91 8.88
N ASN A 153 -17.30 -18.65 8.04
CA ASN A 153 -16.29 -17.64 8.30
C ASN A 153 -16.80 -16.26 7.90
N GLU A 154 -16.83 -15.33 8.85
CA GLU A 154 -17.18 -13.93 8.61
C GLU A 154 -16.02 -13.01 8.97
N TYR A 155 -15.82 -11.96 8.16
CA TYR A 155 -14.88 -10.88 8.48
C TYR A 155 -15.58 -9.86 9.38
N ARG A 156 -15.07 -9.65 10.58
CA ARG A 156 -15.59 -8.66 11.53
C ARG A 156 -14.49 -7.74 12.05
N PHE A 157 -14.85 -6.48 12.31
CA PHE A 157 -13.97 -5.56 13.02
C PHE A 157 -13.89 -5.93 14.50
N ARG A 158 -12.69 -5.82 15.09
CA ARG A 158 -12.50 -6.07 16.52
C ARG A 158 -13.24 -5.04 17.37
N LYS A 159 -13.92 -5.49 18.42
CA LYS A 159 -14.45 -4.59 19.46
C LYS A 159 -13.27 -4.09 20.32
N ASN A 160 -12.93 -2.81 20.18
CA ASN A 160 -11.80 -2.18 20.87
C ASN A 160 -12.13 -0.77 21.41
N SER A 161 -13.34 -0.58 21.90
CA SER A 161 -13.83 0.72 22.36
C SER A 161 -12.96 1.34 23.48
N ALA A 162 -12.40 0.54 24.38
CA ALA A 162 -11.46 1.02 25.42
C ALA A 162 -10.18 1.62 24.83
N TYR A 163 -9.68 1.04 23.74
CA TYR A 163 -8.54 1.58 23.00
C TYR A 163 -8.88 2.93 22.35
N PHE A 164 -10.09 3.10 21.84
CA PHE A 164 -10.56 4.37 21.30
C PHE A 164 -10.70 5.44 22.40
N GLU A 165 -11.12 5.10 23.61
CA GLU A 165 -11.15 6.01 24.74
C GLU A 165 -9.76 6.57 25.07
N GLN A 166 -8.74 5.71 25.13
CA GLN A 166 -7.36 6.14 25.37
C GLN A 166 -6.79 6.94 24.20
N SER A 167 -7.02 6.46 22.98
CA SER A 167 -6.52 7.13 21.77
C SER A 167 -7.11 8.51 21.59
N ALA A 168 -8.37 8.72 21.97
CA ALA A 168 -9.02 10.04 21.91
C ALA A 168 -8.31 11.07 22.80
N LYS A 169 -7.84 10.68 23.97
CA LYS A 169 -7.03 11.54 24.85
C LYS A 169 -5.75 11.98 24.15
N LEU A 170 -5.01 11.02 23.61
CA LEU A 170 -3.77 11.29 22.86
C LEU A 170 -4.01 12.16 21.63
N LEU A 171 -5.13 11.98 20.90
CA LEU A 171 -5.48 12.84 19.78
C LEU A 171 -5.72 14.29 20.23
N VAL A 172 -6.38 14.50 21.38
CA VAL A 172 -6.55 15.86 21.96
C VAL A 172 -5.19 16.46 22.35
N GLU A 173 -4.28 15.70 22.90
CA GLU A 173 -2.90 16.12 23.21
C GLU A 173 -2.14 16.55 21.95
N GLU A 174 -2.42 15.90 20.82
CA GLU A 174 -1.88 16.29 19.51
C GLU A 174 -2.61 17.47 18.86
N GLY A 175 -3.58 18.07 19.54
CA GLY A 175 -4.28 19.26 19.09
C GLY A 175 -5.51 19.00 18.22
N VAL A 176 -5.93 17.76 18.10
CA VAL A 176 -7.14 17.41 17.35
C VAL A 176 -8.37 17.95 18.09
N ARG A 177 -9.25 18.65 17.36
CA ARG A 177 -10.51 19.21 17.89
C ARG A 177 -11.75 18.50 17.36
N LEU A 178 -11.66 17.90 16.20
CA LEU A 178 -12.76 17.16 15.59
C LEU A 178 -12.35 15.67 15.51
N ILE A 179 -12.92 14.87 16.42
CA ILE A 179 -12.59 13.44 16.54
C ILE A 179 -13.83 12.63 16.19
N GLY A 180 -13.66 11.68 15.31
CA GLY A 180 -14.71 10.76 14.89
C GLY A 180 -14.19 9.35 14.71
N GLY A 181 -14.82 8.61 13.82
CA GLY A 181 -14.41 7.28 13.41
C GLY A 181 -14.77 7.05 11.96
N CYS A 182 -14.01 6.17 11.30
CA CYS A 182 -14.23 5.75 9.93
C CYS A 182 -14.58 4.24 9.88
N CYS A 183 -14.04 3.50 8.95
CA CYS A 183 -14.40 2.11 8.71
C CYS A 183 -14.36 1.23 9.97
N GLY A 184 -15.45 0.49 10.19
CA GLY A 184 -15.60 -0.44 11.31
C GLY A 184 -15.90 0.20 12.65
N THR A 185 -15.96 1.53 12.79
CA THR A 185 -16.40 2.18 14.02
C THR A 185 -17.91 2.05 14.20
N THR A 186 -18.33 1.96 15.45
CA THR A 186 -19.70 1.78 15.89
C THR A 186 -20.08 2.85 16.89
N PRO A 187 -21.36 3.02 17.23
CA PRO A 187 -21.77 3.94 18.31
C PRO A 187 -21.04 3.71 19.64
N GLU A 188 -20.59 2.47 19.93
CA GLU A 188 -19.81 2.16 21.12
C GLU A 188 -18.44 2.87 21.11
N HIS A 189 -17.77 2.88 19.95
CA HIS A 189 -16.50 3.61 19.77
C HIS A 189 -16.69 5.11 19.96
N ILE A 190 -17.78 5.68 19.42
CA ILE A 190 -18.07 7.12 19.57
C ILE A 190 -18.40 7.47 21.04
N ARG A 191 -19.14 6.61 21.77
CA ARG A 191 -19.34 6.79 23.20
C ARG A 191 -18.04 6.74 23.98
N ALA A 192 -17.11 5.84 23.63
CA ALA A 192 -15.80 5.72 24.25
C ALA A 192 -14.94 6.97 23.98
N ILE A 193 -14.92 7.48 22.74
CA ILE A 193 -14.28 8.75 22.40
C ILE A 193 -14.84 9.86 23.29
N LYS A 194 -16.17 10.04 23.28
CA LYS A 194 -16.86 11.08 24.09
C LYS A 194 -16.49 10.98 25.58
N LYS A 195 -16.45 9.77 26.12
CA LYS A 195 -16.06 9.53 27.53
C LYS A 195 -14.60 9.94 27.76
N GLY A 196 -13.69 9.55 26.85
CA GLY A 196 -12.27 9.85 26.98
C GLY A 196 -11.92 11.33 26.94
N ILE A 197 -12.70 12.14 26.22
CA ILE A 197 -12.42 13.59 26.05
C ILE A 197 -13.29 14.51 26.92
N LYS A 198 -14.22 13.97 27.72
CA LYS A 198 -15.27 14.72 28.43
C LYS A 198 -14.75 15.93 29.21
N ASP A 199 -13.61 15.77 29.91
CA ASP A 199 -13.06 16.80 30.79
C ASP A 199 -11.79 17.45 30.21
N LEU A 200 -11.44 17.14 28.96
CA LEU A 200 -10.25 17.67 28.30
C LEU A 200 -10.52 19.02 27.68
N LYS A 201 -9.53 19.89 27.75
CA LYS A 201 -9.54 21.19 27.05
C LYS A 201 -8.63 21.11 25.83
N PRO A 202 -8.96 21.80 24.73
CA PRO A 202 -8.08 21.89 23.57
C PRO A 202 -6.70 22.43 23.94
N VAL A 203 -5.66 21.79 23.47
CA VAL A 203 -4.28 22.22 23.72
C VAL A 203 -3.99 23.52 22.95
N LYS A 204 -3.23 24.42 23.55
CA LYS A 204 -2.79 25.68 22.93
C LYS A 204 -1.36 25.63 22.40
N ARG A 205 -0.59 24.61 22.81
CA ARG A 205 0.79 24.37 22.37
C ARG A 205 1.05 22.89 22.37
N LYS A 206 1.88 22.43 21.46
CA LYS A 206 2.39 21.06 21.45
C LYS A 206 3.84 21.02 21.01
N VAL A 207 4.54 19.98 21.37
CA VAL A 207 5.89 19.69 20.89
C VAL A 207 5.76 18.91 19.58
N ILE A 208 6.38 19.42 18.53
CA ILE A 208 6.43 18.69 17.25
C ILE A 208 7.52 17.62 17.38
N THR A 209 7.11 16.37 17.21
CA THR A 209 8.05 15.24 17.22
C THR A 209 8.17 14.75 15.78
N PRO A 210 9.29 15.03 15.10
CA PRO A 210 9.54 14.45 13.78
C PRO A 210 9.46 12.92 13.87
N LEU A 211 8.92 12.30 12.84
CA LEU A 211 9.17 10.85 12.70
C LEU A 211 10.69 10.66 12.62
N PRO A 212 11.22 9.55 13.16
CA PRO A 212 12.60 9.18 12.88
C PRO A 212 12.83 9.38 11.39
N ALA A 213 13.93 10.03 11.02
CA ALA A 213 14.29 10.16 9.62
C ALA A 213 14.11 8.78 8.99
N GLU A 214 13.42 8.71 7.85
CA GLU A 214 13.36 7.44 7.11
C GLU A 214 14.80 6.97 6.99
N GLU A 215 15.04 5.75 7.42
CA GLU A 215 16.33 5.11 7.17
C GLU A 215 16.61 5.33 5.68
N GLU A 216 17.73 5.98 5.37
CA GLU A 216 18.08 6.25 3.98
C GLU A 216 17.93 4.96 3.19
N LEU A 217 17.21 5.03 2.08
CA LEU A 217 16.96 3.87 1.25
C LEU A 217 18.31 3.25 0.87
N VAL A 218 18.61 2.09 1.42
CA VAL A 218 19.87 1.40 1.13
C VAL A 218 19.86 1.02 -0.34
N ARG A 219 20.68 1.71 -1.13
CA ARG A 219 20.84 1.43 -2.56
C ARG A 219 21.81 0.28 -2.75
N VAL A 220 21.33 -0.79 -3.38
CA VAL A 220 22.17 -1.92 -3.75
C VAL A 220 22.83 -1.62 -5.10
N ALA A 221 24.15 -1.52 -5.09
CA ALA A 221 24.92 -1.33 -6.32
C ALA A 221 25.06 -2.65 -7.11
N HIS A 222 24.97 -2.56 -8.43
CA HIS A 222 25.40 -3.65 -9.31
C HIS A 222 26.93 -3.59 -9.44
N ASN A 223 27.62 -4.52 -8.79
CA ASN A 223 29.07 -4.59 -8.84
C ASN A 223 29.61 -5.41 -10.03
N GLU A 224 28.75 -6.21 -10.68
CA GLU A 224 29.11 -7.07 -11.81
C GLU A 224 28.16 -6.86 -13.00
N PRO A 225 28.65 -7.09 -14.24
CA PRO A 225 27.80 -7.00 -15.42
C PRO A 225 26.62 -7.99 -15.34
N THR A 226 25.43 -7.48 -15.59
CA THR A 226 24.23 -8.31 -15.65
C THR A 226 24.23 -9.21 -16.90
N ILE A 227 23.36 -10.24 -16.93
CA ILE A 227 23.17 -11.06 -18.14
C ILE A 227 22.81 -10.16 -19.35
N VAL A 228 21.99 -9.13 -19.14
CA VAL A 228 21.60 -8.16 -20.19
C VAL A 228 22.81 -7.36 -20.71
N ASP A 229 23.75 -6.99 -19.83
CA ASP A 229 24.97 -6.30 -20.25
C ASP A 229 25.92 -7.20 -21.05
N LYS A 230 25.95 -8.47 -20.71
CA LYS A 230 26.72 -9.49 -21.46
C LYS A 230 26.12 -9.73 -22.86
N VAL A 231 24.80 -9.92 -22.96
CA VAL A 231 24.09 -10.13 -24.25
C VAL A 231 24.36 -9.00 -25.25
N LYS A 232 24.51 -7.77 -24.79
CA LYS A 232 24.84 -6.61 -25.66
C LYS A 232 26.24 -6.69 -26.28
N LYS A 233 27.13 -7.48 -25.69
CA LYS A 233 28.57 -7.50 -26.07
C LYS A 233 28.99 -8.80 -26.73
N GLN A 234 28.33 -9.91 -26.41
CA GLN A 234 28.72 -11.24 -26.86
C GLN A 234 27.55 -12.21 -26.95
N VAL A 235 27.72 -13.31 -27.63
CA VAL A 235 26.79 -14.44 -27.58
C VAL A 235 26.76 -14.97 -26.16
N THR A 236 25.58 -15.03 -25.56
CA THR A 236 25.36 -15.44 -24.19
C THR A 236 24.62 -16.77 -24.16
N ILE A 237 25.18 -17.76 -23.48
CA ILE A 237 24.60 -19.10 -23.38
C ILE A 237 23.95 -19.28 -22.01
N ILE A 238 22.69 -19.67 -22.02
CA ILE A 238 21.92 -19.99 -20.82
C ILE A 238 21.41 -21.42 -20.97
N ALA A 239 21.53 -22.24 -19.93
CA ALA A 239 21.03 -23.61 -19.95
C ALA A 239 19.89 -23.82 -18.97
N GLU A 240 18.83 -24.49 -19.40
CA GLU A 240 17.72 -24.84 -18.51
C GLU A 240 18.02 -26.15 -17.78
N LEU A 241 17.77 -26.17 -16.49
CA LEU A 241 17.84 -27.36 -15.63
C LEU A 241 16.60 -27.38 -14.72
N ASP A 242 15.65 -28.20 -15.05
CA ASP A 242 14.39 -28.31 -14.30
C ASP A 242 14.62 -28.89 -12.89
N PRO A 243 14.07 -28.27 -11.84
CA PRO A 243 14.03 -28.87 -10.51
C PRO A 243 13.34 -30.25 -10.53
N PRO A 244 13.75 -31.22 -9.70
CA PRO A 244 13.17 -32.55 -9.68
C PRO A 244 11.69 -32.57 -9.31
N LYS A 245 10.94 -33.57 -9.81
CA LYS A 245 9.57 -33.90 -9.39
C LYS A 245 9.51 -34.77 -8.13
N HIS A 246 10.65 -35.10 -7.56
CA HIS A 246 10.82 -35.97 -6.37
C HIS A 246 11.88 -35.39 -5.44
N LEU A 247 11.97 -35.90 -4.20
CA LEU A 247 12.82 -35.34 -3.17
C LEU A 247 14.32 -35.71 -3.28
N ASN A 248 14.70 -36.64 -4.17
CA ASN A 248 16.13 -36.95 -4.41
C ASN A 248 16.72 -35.90 -5.37
N VAL A 249 17.72 -35.16 -4.90
CA VAL A 249 18.35 -34.03 -5.63
C VAL A 249 19.74 -34.38 -6.19
N ASP A 250 20.27 -35.61 -5.99
CA ASP A 250 21.64 -35.95 -6.35
C ASP A 250 21.93 -35.71 -7.83
N LYS A 251 21.09 -36.29 -8.73
CA LYS A 251 21.22 -36.11 -10.18
C LYS A 251 21.06 -34.65 -10.61
N PHE A 252 20.24 -33.89 -9.91
CA PHE A 252 20.04 -32.45 -10.18
C PHE A 252 21.32 -31.66 -9.86
N ILE A 253 21.96 -31.93 -8.72
CA ILE A 253 23.26 -31.35 -8.33
C ILE A 253 24.36 -31.76 -9.30
N GLU A 254 24.43 -33.03 -9.66
CA GLU A 254 25.40 -33.54 -10.65
C GLU A 254 25.23 -32.86 -12.02
N GLY A 255 23.98 -32.72 -12.49
CA GLY A 255 23.65 -32.00 -13.72
C GLY A 255 24.07 -30.53 -13.66
N ALA A 256 23.80 -29.86 -12.58
CA ALA A 256 24.20 -28.44 -12.38
C ALA A 256 25.74 -28.30 -12.40
N LYS A 257 26.48 -29.18 -11.71
CA LYS A 257 27.96 -29.21 -11.74
C LYS A 257 28.54 -29.50 -13.14
N ALA A 258 27.86 -30.34 -13.91
CA ALA A 258 28.28 -30.61 -15.28
C ALA A 258 28.10 -29.42 -16.21
N ILE A 259 27.02 -28.68 -16.00
CA ILE A 259 26.72 -27.42 -16.73
C ILE A 259 27.67 -26.30 -16.30
N ASP A 260 27.92 -26.13 -15.00
CA ASP A 260 28.83 -25.11 -14.44
C ASP A 260 30.23 -25.19 -15.07
N LYS A 261 30.73 -26.38 -15.29
CA LYS A 261 32.03 -26.61 -15.97
C LYS A 261 32.10 -26.12 -17.42
N LYS A 262 30.96 -25.72 -18.02
CA LYS A 262 30.89 -25.24 -19.41
C LYS A 262 31.03 -23.73 -19.52
N ASN A 263 31.20 -23.01 -18.40
CA ASN A 263 31.36 -21.57 -18.34
C ASN A 263 30.22 -20.81 -19.06
N ILE A 264 28.97 -21.22 -18.81
CA ILE A 264 27.78 -20.53 -19.32
C ILE A 264 27.39 -19.37 -18.38
N GLU A 265 26.57 -18.46 -18.85
CA GLU A 265 26.26 -17.24 -18.11
C GLU A 265 25.18 -17.40 -17.05
N ALA A 266 24.28 -18.38 -17.22
CA ALA A 266 23.28 -18.71 -16.20
C ALA A 266 22.68 -20.09 -16.37
N ILE A 267 22.21 -20.68 -15.27
CA ILE A 267 21.31 -21.85 -15.26
C ILE A 267 19.92 -21.40 -14.96
N THR A 268 18.94 -21.67 -15.85
CA THR A 268 17.55 -21.32 -15.58
C THR A 268 16.84 -22.44 -14.84
N LEU A 269 16.02 -22.09 -13.86
CA LEU A 269 15.24 -23.01 -13.03
C LEU A 269 13.75 -22.71 -13.20
N ALA A 270 13.02 -23.66 -13.78
CA ALA A 270 11.61 -23.49 -14.05
C ALA A 270 10.76 -23.41 -12.78
N ASP A 271 9.64 -22.67 -12.86
CA ASP A 271 8.63 -22.55 -11.82
C ASP A 271 7.42 -23.42 -12.18
N ASN A 272 7.47 -24.69 -11.82
CA ASN A 272 6.45 -25.69 -12.12
C ASN A 272 6.06 -25.71 -13.62
N SER A 273 7.07 -25.92 -14.49
CA SER A 273 6.87 -25.96 -15.95
C SER A 273 5.76 -26.93 -16.35
N LEU A 274 4.94 -26.55 -17.35
CA LEU A 274 3.74 -27.26 -17.80
C LEU A 274 2.74 -27.54 -16.67
N ALA A 275 2.67 -26.66 -15.66
CA ALA A 275 1.85 -26.84 -14.46
C ALA A 275 2.09 -28.18 -13.72
N SER A 276 3.24 -28.76 -13.88
CA SER A 276 3.67 -29.99 -13.16
C SER A 276 4.45 -29.64 -11.90
N THR A 277 4.10 -30.27 -10.80
CA THR A 277 4.72 -29.99 -9.49
C THR A 277 6.19 -30.42 -9.47
N ARG A 278 7.04 -29.50 -9.06
CA ARG A 278 8.48 -29.69 -8.88
C ARG A 278 8.93 -29.17 -7.52
N ILE A 279 10.16 -29.50 -7.11
CA ILE A 279 10.78 -28.79 -5.97
C ILE A 279 10.76 -27.30 -6.26
N CYS A 280 10.39 -26.49 -5.24
CA CYS A 280 10.41 -25.04 -5.34
C CYS A 280 11.73 -24.53 -5.90
N ASN A 281 11.70 -23.80 -7.00
CA ASN A 281 12.90 -23.34 -7.69
C ASN A 281 13.78 -22.41 -6.83
N LEU A 282 13.20 -21.66 -5.89
CA LEU A 282 13.96 -20.88 -4.92
C LEU A 282 14.79 -21.79 -3.99
N ALA A 283 14.19 -22.86 -3.48
CA ALA A 283 14.91 -23.82 -2.66
C ALA A 283 16.00 -24.54 -3.46
N ALA A 284 15.70 -24.94 -4.70
CA ALA A 284 16.65 -25.54 -5.62
C ALA A 284 17.84 -24.61 -5.93
N ALA A 285 17.58 -23.34 -6.23
CA ALA A 285 18.63 -22.34 -6.47
C ALA A 285 19.51 -22.11 -5.22
N THR A 286 18.89 -22.05 -4.05
CA THR A 286 19.63 -21.87 -2.78
C THR A 286 20.55 -23.07 -2.53
N LEU A 287 20.07 -24.28 -2.78
CA LEU A 287 20.88 -25.49 -2.69
C LEU A 287 22.05 -25.46 -3.68
N LEU A 288 21.82 -25.07 -4.93
CA LEU A 288 22.86 -25.02 -5.96
C LEU A 288 24.01 -24.05 -5.65
N LYS A 289 23.73 -22.95 -4.93
CA LYS A 289 24.77 -21.98 -4.52
C LYS A 289 25.94 -22.59 -3.74
N GLU A 290 25.69 -23.67 -3.05
CA GLU A 290 26.76 -24.40 -2.33
C GLU A 290 27.60 -25.30 -3.25
N HIS A 291 27.16 -25.49 -4.50
CA HIS A 291 27.73 -26.49 -5.39
C HIS A 291 28.28 -25.96 -6.72
N ILE A 292 27.82 -24.79 -7.15
CA ILE A 292 28.18 -24.17 -8.44
C ILE A 292 28.46 -22.68 -8.28
N SER A 293 29.24 -22.13 -9.23
CA SER A 293 29.53 -20.69 -9.33
C SER A 293 28.66 -19.97 -10.36
N THR A 294 28.09 -20.67 -11.33
CA THR A 294 27.22 -20.11 -12.36
C THR A 294 25.94 -19.52 -11.72
N PRO A 295 25.61 -18.27 -12.03
CA PRO A 295 24.38 -17.64 -11.51
C PRO A 295 23.13 -18.41 -11.93
N THR A 296 22.12 -18.41 -11.07
CA THR A 296 20.79 -18.93 -11.41
C THR A 296 19.87 -17.81 -11.92
N LEU A 297 19.02 -18.15 -12.90
CA LEU A 297 17.92 -17.34 -13.38
C LEU A 297 16.61 -18.08 -13.05
N LEU A 298 15.80 -17.51 -12.15
CA LEU A 298 14.59 -18.17 -11.71
C LEU A 298 13.38 -17.71 -12.53
N HIS A 299 12.62 -18.68 -12.99
CA HIS A 299 11.28 -18.40 -13.51
C HIS A 299 10.37 -17.97 -12.35
N LEU A 300 9.50 -17.01 -12.61
CA LEU A 300 8.44 -16.60 -11.70
C LEU A 300 7.13 -16.52 -12.48
N THR A 301 6.19 -17.41 -12.14
CA THR A 301 4.89 -17.49 -12.80
C THR A 301 3.81 -16.76 -11.99
N CYS A 302 2.86 -16.14 -12.70
CA CYS A 302 1.68 -15.53 -12.09
C CYS A 302 0.59 -16.55 -11.75
N ARG A 303 0.75 -17.81 -12.14
CA ARG A 303 -0.26 -18.86 -11.99
C ARG A 303 -0.50 -19.26 -10.54
N ASP A 304 0.56 -19.50 -9.78
CA ASP A 304 0.48 -20.17 -8.49
C ASP A 304 0.41 -19.19 -7.29
N HIS A 305 0.65 -17.92 -7.52
CA HIS A 305 0.76 -16.91 -6.48
C HIS A 305 -0.11 -15.69 -6.74
N ASN A 306 -0.82 -15.24 -5.69
CA ASN A 306 -1.46 -13.93 -5.69
C ASN A 306 -0.42 -12.81 -5.52
N LEU A 307 -0.85 -11.54 -5.58
CA LEU A 307 0.02 -10.37 -5.44
C LEU A 307 0.88 -10.42 -4.17
N ILE A 308 0.32 -10.86 -3.05
CA ILE A 308 1.05 -10.99 -1.78
C ILE A 308 2.15 -12.05 -1.90
N GLY A 309 1.82 -13.20 -2.48
CA GLY A 309 2.76 -14.29 -2.70
C GLY A 309 3.88 -13.91 -3.66
N LEU A 310 3.56 -13.21 -4.75
CA LEU A 310 4.55 -12.73 -5.73
C LEU A 310 5.54 -11.75 -5.08
N GLN A 311 5.06 -10.75 -4.33
CA GLN A 311 5.94 -9.81 -3.63
C GLN A 311 6.80 -10.51 -2.59
N SER A 312 6.22 -11.41 -1.80
CA SER A 312 6.95 -12.16 -0.78
C SER A 312 8.06 -13.03 -1.39
N ARG A 313 7.79 -13.70 -2.53
CA ARG A 313 8.82 -14.50 -3.25
C ARG A 313 9.94 -13.62 -3.78
N LEU A 314 9.64 -12.47 -4.38
CA LEU A 314 10.65 -11.53 -4.88
C LEU A 314 11.52 -11.00 -3.74
N MET A 315 10.94 -10.65 -2.60
CA MET A 315 11.69 -10.28 -1.41
C MET A 315 12.58 -11.42 -0.92
N GLY A 316 12.10 -12.66 -0.99
CA GLY A 316 12.88 -13.87 -0.70
C GLY A 316 14.02 -14.09 -1.69
N PHE A 317 13.83 -13.82 -2.97
CA PHE A 317 14.88 -13.87 -4.00
C PHE A 317 16.00 -12.88 -3.67
N ASP A 318 15.66 -11.61 -3.39
CA ASP A 318 16.64 -10.58 -3.01
C ASP A 318 17.42 -10.97 -1.74
N LEU A 319 16.70 -11.43 -0.70
CA LEU A 319 17.30 -11.86 0.57
C LEU A 319 18.34 -12.97 0.37
N LEU A 320 18.07 -13.89 -0.55
CA LEU A 320 18.95 -15.00 -0.87
C LEU A 320 19.97 -14.66 -1.98
N GLY A 321 20.02 -13.41 -2.44
CA GLY A 321 20.95 -12.93 -3.46
C GLY A 321 20.72 -13.58 -4.83
N ILE A 322 19.47 -13.82 -5.19
CA ILE A 322 19.04 -14.30 -6.50
C ILE A 322 18.46 -13.12 -7.26
N ASN A 323 19.22 -12.63 -8.24
CA ASN A 323 18.92 -11.34 -8.88
C ASN A 323 18.43 -11.46 -10.31
N ASN A 324 18.43 -12.66 -10.90
CA ASN A 324 17.98 -12.86 -12.27
C ASN A 324 16.60 -13.54 -12.26
N VAL A 325 15.62 -12.92 -12.88
CA VAL A 325 14.23 -13.38 -12.91
C VAL A 325 13.69 -13.41 -14.34
N LEU A 326 13.09 -14.53 -14.72
CA LEU A 326 12.29 -14.66 -15.94
C LEU A 326 10.82 -14.55 -15.54
N ALA A 327 10.20 -13.44 -15.94
CA ALA A 327 8.80 -13.16 -15.62
C ALA A 327 7.86 -13.83 -16.62
N LEU A 328 7.02 -14.74 -16.13
CA LEU A 328 6.11 -15.53 -16.95
C LEU A 328 4.67 -15.44 -16.48
N THR A 329 3.72 -15.50 -17.40
CA THR A 329 2.30 -15.66 -17.03
C THR A 329 2.08 -17.06 -16.47
N GLY A 330 2.67 -18.08 -17.05
CA GLY A 330 2.57 -19.50 -16.67
C GLY A 330 1.44 -20.23 -17.39
N ASP A 331 1.64 -21.54 -17.58
CA ASP A 331 0.65 -22.43 -18.21
C ASP A 331 -0.57 -22.64 -17.30
N PRO A 332 -1.78 -22.82 -17.86
CA PRO A 332 -2.97 -23.10 -17.05
C PRO A 332 -2.85 -24.42 -16.25
N SER A 333 -3.31 -24.44 -14.99
CA SER A 333 -3.27 -25.62 -14.10
C SER A 333 -3.91 -26.86 -14.73
N LYS A 334 -4.88 -26.66 -15.62
CA LYS A 334 -5.57 -27.76 -16.34
C LYS A 334 -4.67 -28.64 -17.20
N LEU A 335 -3.47 -28.14 -17.57
CA LEU A 335 -2.49 -28.88 -18.39
C LEU A 335 -1.57 -29.78 -17.55
N GLY A 336 -1.51 -29.56 -16.24
CA GLY A 336 -0.54 -30.18 -15.36
C GLY A 336 -1.09 -31.33 -14.50
N ASP A 337 -0.31 -31.66 -13.46
CA ASP A 337 -0.57 -32.80 -12.58
C ASP A 337 -1.82 -32.60 -11.71
N PHE A 338 -2.27 -31.37 -11.49
CA PHE A 338 -3.43 -31.04 -10.68
C PHE A 338 -4.44 -30.17 -11.44
N PRO A 339 -5.23 -30.76 -12.37
CA PRO A 339 -6.17 -29.97 -13.19
C PRO A 339 -7.26 -29.22 -12.40
N GLY A 340 -7.51 -29.66 -11.14
CA GLY A 340 -8.46 -29.01 -10.21
C GLY A 340 -7.86 -27.87 -9.38
N ALA A 341 -6.57 -27.61 -9.48
CA ALA A 341 -5.95 -26.49 -8.78
C ALA A 341 -6.43 -25.15 -9.37
N THR A 342 -6.70 -24.18 -8.50
CA THR A 342 -7.10 -22.83 -8.92
C THR A 342 -5.88 -22.04 -9.39
N SER A 343 -5.89 -21.64 -10.65
CA SER A 343 -4.91 -20.65 -11.14
C SER A 343 -5.31 -19.26 -10.68
N VAL A 344 -4.36 -18.49 -10.14
CA VAL A 344 -4.63 -17.19 -9.52
C VAL A 344 -4.67 -16.08 -10.56
N TYR A 345 -3.57 -15.87 -11.29
CA TYR A 345 -3.43 -14.85 -12.34
C TYR A 345 -3.90 -13.44 -11.94
N ASP A 346 -3.55 -12.96 -10.74
CA ASP A 346 -3.78 -11.57 -10.33
C ASP A 346 -3.09 -10.57 -11.29
N MET A 347 -2.05 -11.04 -11.99
CA MET A 347 -1.36 -10.30 -13.05
C MET A 347 -0.84 -11.22 -14.15
N THR A 348 -0.38 -10.62 -15.25
CA THR A 348 0.34 -11.29 -16.34
C THR A 348 1.81 -10.91 -16.29
N SER A 349 2.66 -11.59 -17.09
CA SER A 349 4.08 -11.23 -17.22
C SER A 349 4.28 -9.75 -17.59
N LEU A 350 3.42 -9.18 -18.43
CA LEU A 350 3.47 -7.75 -18.82
C LEU A 350 3.30 -6.80 -17.63
N LYS A 351 2.53 -7.19 -16.62
CA LYS A 351 2.37 -6.41 -15.36
C LYS A 351 3.41 -6.79 -14.32
N LEU A 352 3.89 -8.02 -14.31
CA LEU A 352 4.93 -8.50 -13.39
C LEU A 352 6.27 -7.79 -13.63
N ILE A 353 6.66 -7.52 -14.87
CA ILE A 353 7.91 -6.83 -15.22
C ILE A 353 8.00 -5.43 -14.59
N PRO A 354 7.04 -4.50 -14.83
CA PRO A 354 7.09 -3.18 -14.19
C PRO A 354 7.00 -3.29 -12.66
N PHE A 355 6.29 -4.26 -12.12
CA PHE A 355 6.26 -4.49 -10.68
C PHE A 355 7.65 -4.87 -10.13
N ILE A 356 8.40 -5.78 -10.77
CA ILE A 356 9.76 -6.11 -10.34
C ILE A 356 10.68 -4.88 -10.45
N LYS A 357 10.52 -4.05 -11.47
CA LYS A 357 11.26 -2.79 -11.60
C LYS A 357 10.95 -1.80 -10.48
N GLN A 358 9.70 -1.76 -10.02
CA GLN A 358 9.28 -0.95 -8.88
C GLN A 358 9.98 -1.40 -7.58
N LEU A 359 10.19 -2.71 -7.39
CA LEU A 359 10.99 -3.21 -6.26
C LEU A 359 12.46 -2.75 -6.36
N ASN A 360 13.01 -2.66 -7.58
CA ASN A 360 14.35 -2.11 -7.79
C ASN A 360 14.46 -0.63 -7.38
N GLU A 361 13.36 0.08 -7.33
CA GLU A 361 13.27 1.45 -6.79
C GLU A 361 13.03 1.47 -5.27
N GLY A 362 12.92 0.31 -4.63
CA GLY A 362 12.68 0.16 -3.19
C GLY A 362 11.22 0.33 -2.79
N LEU A 363 10.30 0.15 -3.72
CA LEU A 363 8.85 0.29 -3.50
C LEU A 363 8.14 -1.04 -3.67
N GLY A 364 7.27 -1.39 -2.74
CA GLY A 364 6.33 -2.51 -2.86
C GLY A 364 5.20 -2.23 -3.86
N TYR A 365 4.41 -3.24 -4.22
CA TYR A 365 3.29 -3.10 -5.17
C TYR A 365 2.30 -2.00 -4.78
N ASN A 366 2.09 -1.81 -3.50
CA ASN A 366 1.21 -0.77 -2.93
C ASN A 366 1.90 0.60 -2.78
N GLY A 367 3.12 0.78 -3.29
CA GLY A 367 3.89 2.01 -3.16
C GLY A 367 4.60 2.19 -1.81
N ALA A 368 4.45 1.27 -0.86
CA ALA A 368 5.13 1.35 0.43
C ALA A 368 6.64 1.13 0.27
N SER A 369 7.44 1.87 1.04
CA SER A 369 8.90 1.74 1.05
C SER A 369 9.35 0.38 1.59
N LEU A 370 10.24 -0.28 0.86
CA LEU A 370 10.89 -1.52 1.30
C LEU A 370 12.15 -1.27 2.13
N LYS A 371 12.52 0.00 2.39
CA LYS A 371 13.74 0.43 3.10
C LYS A 371 15.05 0.07 2.41
N LYS A 372 14.99 -0.67 1.30
CA LYS A 372 16.13 -1.10 0.50
C LYS A 372 15.70 -1.25 -0.95
N THR A 373 16.54 -0.89 -1.90
CA THR A 373 16.34 -1.22 -3.31
C THR A 373 16.70 -2.68 -3.57
N THR A 374 16.04 -3.32 -4.52
CA THR A 374 16.51 -4.58 -5.07
C THR A 374 17.35 -4.33 -6.33
N ASN A 375 17.95 -5.37 -6.91
CA ASN A 375 18.78 -5.23 -8.11
C ASN A 375 18.43 -6.31 -9.14
N PHE A 376 17.16 -6.61 -9.32
CA PHE A 376 16.71 -7.62 -10.25
C PHE A 376 17.02 -7.26 -11.71
N THR A 377 17.61 -8.22 -12.40
CA THR A 377 17.65 -8.29 -13.87
C THR A 377 16.44 -9.11 -14.32
N VAL A 378 15.56 -8.51 -15.13
CA VAL A 378 14.29 -9.12 -15.54
C VAL A 378 14.29 -9.42 -17.01
N ALA A 379 13.97 -10.68 -17.35
CA ALA A 379 13.69 -11.14 -18.70
C ALA A 379 12.22 -11.59 -18.81
N ALA A 380 11.67 -11.67 -20.05
CA ALA A 380 10.35 -12.18 -20.39
C ALA A 380 10.37 -12.92 -21.70
#